data_9a5f93dae149166cafbcaaf69cc59657
#
_entry.id   9a5f93dae149166cafbcaaf69cc59657
#
_cell.length_a   1.000
_cell.length_b   1.000
_cell.length_c   1.000
_cell.angle_alpha   90.00
_cell.angle_beta   90.00
_cell.angle_gamma   90.00
#
_symmetry.space_group_name_H-M   'P 1'
#
loop_
_entity.id
_entity.type
_entity.pdbx_description
1 polymer ?
#
loop_
_entity_poly.entity_id
_entity_poly.type
_entity_poly.pdbx_seq_one_letter_code
_entity_poly.pdbx_strand_id
1 'polypeptide(L)'
;MMGTRTGTLDPSVVTFIAEKENLTPAQLSDLFNKKSGLLGISGISSDDRDICKAEDEGDERAHLAHEMLVYQIQKFIGSYVAALNRVDAIVFTAGLGENQDTLRERICTNMEYLGIKFDHEANKGVRGKEKKISAPDSKVAVYIVPTNEELVIARDTKAIVEKL
;
A
#
# COMPACT_ATOMS: atom_id res chain seq x y z
N MET A 1 -3.75 4.04 -5.58
CA MET A 1 -3.74 5.20 -4.69
C MET A 1 -2.48 5.14 -3.84
N MET A 2 -1.86 6.27 -3.58
CA MET A 2 -0.62 6.40 -2.79
C MET A 2 -0.77 7.58 -1.82
N GLY A 3 0.28 8.02 -1.13
CA GLY A 3 0.20 9.14 -0.19
C GLY A 3 -0.34 10.43 -0.82
N THR A 4 0.24 10.87 -1.94
CA THR A 4 -0.17 12.09 -2.67
C THR A 4 -0.64 11.83 -4.11
N ARG A 5 -0.37 10.66 -4.68
CA ARG A 5 -0.69 10.33 -6.08
C ARG A 5 -1.98 9.57 -6.19
N THR A 6 -2.73 9.79 -7.28
CA THR A 6 -3.96 9.05 -7.59
C THR A 6 -3.71 7.54 -7.72
N GLY A 7 -2.59 7.14 -8.32
CA GLY A 7 -2.40 5.78 -8.81
C GLY A 7 -3.20 5.53 -10.09
N THR A 8 -3.79 4.35 -10.19
CA THR A 8 -4.60 3.95 -11.35
C THR A 8 -5.84 4.85 -11.47
N LEU A 9 -6.02 5.44 -12.65
CA LEU A 9 -7.10 6.35 -12.96
C LEU A 9 -7.59 6.08 -14.40
N ASP A 10 -8.88 6.20 -14.64
CA ASP A 10 -9.44 6.16 -15.99
C ASP A 10 -8.99 7.42 -16.76
N PRO A 11 -8.46 7.29 -17.99
CA PRO A 11 -8.02 8.43 -18.79
C PRO A 11 -9.11 9.48 -19.04
N SER A 12 -10.38 9.07 -19.11
CA SER A 12 -11.49 9.99 -19.33
C SER A 12 -11.71 10.96 -18.16
N VAL A 13 -11.37 10.53 -16.94
CA VAL A 13 -11.42 11.40 -15.75
C VAL A 13 -10.39 12.53 -15.85
N VAL A 14 -9.24 12.27 -16.48
CA VAL A 14 -8.19 13.28 -16.66
C VAL A 14 -8.69 14.45 -17.50
N THR A 15 -9.27 14.14 -18.66
CA THR A 15 -9.83 15.17 -19.57
C THR A 15 -11.02 15.88 -18.94
N PHE A 16 -11.92 15.13 -18.31
CA PHE A 16 -13.08 15.69 -17.62
C PHE A 16 -12.70 16.72 -16.55
N ILE A 17 -11.72 16.39 -15.68
CA ILE A 17 -11.27 17.32 -14.63
C ILE A 17 -10.55 18.51 -15.24
N ALA A 18 -9.70 18.30 -16.27
CA ALA A 18 -9.02 19.39 -16.95
C ALA A 18 -10.00 20.44 -17.50
N GLU A 19 -11.05 19.98 -18.18
CA GLU A 19 -12.08 20.84 -18.74
C GLU A 19 -12.93 21.51 -17.65
N LYS A 20 -13.43 20.73 -16.70
CA LYS A 20 -14.33 21.21 -15.66
C LYS A 20 -13.69 22.26 -14.75
N GLU A 21 -12.44 22.06 -14.37
CA GLU A 21 -11.69 22.96 -13.48
C GLU A 21 -10.80 23.95 -14.24
N ASN A 22 -10.84 23.93 -15.60
CA ASN A 22 -10.02 24.77 -16.47
C ASN A 22 -8.53 24.73 -16.12
N LEU A 23 -8.00 23.51 -15.96
CA LEU A 23 -6.62 23.28 -15.55
C LEU A 23 -5.68 23.15 -16.75
N THR A 24 -4.54 23.81 -16.67
CA THR A 24 -3.42 23.54 -17.57
C THR A 24 -2.83 22.16 -17.33
N PRO A 25 -2.12 21.57 -18.32
CA PRO A 25 -1.44 20.27 -18.11
C PRO A 25 -0.51 20.22 -16.90
N ALA A 26 0.19 21.33 -16.60
CA ALA A 26 1.08 21.43 -15.44
C ALA A 26 0.29 21.38 -14.12
N GLN A 27 -0.84 22.10 -14.04
CA GLN A 27 -1.70 22.11 -12.87
C GLN A 27 -2.37 20.75 -12.67
N LEU A 28 -2.76 20.09 -13.74
CA LEU A 28 -3.34 18.75 -13.71
C LEU A 28 -2.32 17.72 -13.22
N SER A 29 -1.08 17.81 -13.71
CA SER A 29 0.02 16.96 -13.23
C SER A 29 0.30 17.18 -11.74
N ASP A 30 0.29 18.43 -11.26
CA ASP A 30 0.46 18.75 -9.84
C ASP A 30 -0.69 18.18 -9.00
N LEU A 31 -1.93 18.31 -9.45
CA LEU A 31 -3.10 17.76 -8.80
C LEU A 31 -2.99 16.24 -8.60
N PHE A 32 -2.70 15.50 -9.67
CA PHE A 32 -2.66 14.04 -9.62
C PHE A 32 -1.43 13.46 -8.94
N ASN A 33 -0.33 14.19 -8.88
CA ASN A 33 0.90 13.70 -8.26
C ASN A 33 1.11 14.18 -6.82
N LYS A 34 0.58 15.37 -6.44
CA LYS A 34 0.89 15.98 -5.15
C LYS A 34 -0.31 16.29 -4.26
N LYS A 35 -1.53 16.28 -4.81
CA LYS A 35 -2.74 16.73 -4.09
C LYS A 35 -3.86 15.68 -4.09
N SER A 36 -3.53 14.45 -4.45
CA SER A 36 -4.45 13.32 -4.53
C SER A 36 -4.10 12.24 -3.51
N GLY A 37 -4.50 11.01 -3.74
CA GLY A 37 -4.20 9.88 -2.88
C GLY A 37 -4.79 10.01 -1.48
N LEU A 38 -4.07 9.53 -0.49
CA LEU A 38 -4.50 9.62 0.93
C LEU A 38 -4.73 11.07 1.35
N LEU A 39 -3.82 11.98 0.96
CA LEU A 39 -3.96 13.41 1.22
C LEU A 39 -5.26 13.96 0.63
N GLY A 40 -5.54 13.65 -0.64
CA GLY A 40 -6.71 14.19 -1.33
C GLY A 40 -8.03 13.68 -0.76
N ILE A 41 -8.08 12.43 -0.33
CA ILE A 41 -9.28 11.80 0.26
C ILE A 41 -9.48 12.26 1.70
N SER A 42 -8.46 12.13 2.54
CA SER A 42 -8.55 12.53 3.94
C SER A 42 -8.67 14.05 4.10
N GLY A 43 -7.97 14.82 3.26
CA GLY A 43 -7.82 16.25 3.44
C GLY A 43 -6.90 16.64 4.59
N ILE A 44 -6.17 15.67 5.17
CA ILE A 44 -5.38 15.84 6.39
C ILE A 44 -3.88 15.78 6.06
N SER A 45 -3.42 14.60 5.62
CA SER A 45 -2.00 14.32 5.43
C SER A 45 -1.77 13.25 4.36
N SER A 46 -0.57 13.19 3.82
CA SER A 46 -0.07 12.06 3.03
C SER A 46 0.62 11.01 3.89
N ASP A 47 0.89 11.33 5.15
CA ASP A 47 1.48 10.42 6.12
C ASP A 47 0.39 9.58 6.79
N ASP A 48 0.50 8.28 6.63
CA ASP A 48 -0.45 7.33 7.16
C ASP A 48 -0.59 7.39 8.70
N ARG A 49 0.46 7.79 9.41
CA ARG A 49 0.42 7.95 10.87
C ARG A 49 -0.54 9.04 11.32
N ASP A 50 -0.59 10.15 10.59
CA ASP A 50 -1.52 11.25 10.87
C ASP A 50 -2.96 10.82 10.58
N ILE A 51 -3.14 10.03 9.50
CA ILE A 51 -4.44 9.51 9.10
C ILE A 51 -4.95 8.47 10.11
N CYS A 52 -4.08 7.56 10.59
CA CYS A 52 -4.42 6.62 11.65
C CYS A 52 -4.89 7.35 12.92
N LYS A 53 -4.16 8.39 13.33
CA LYS A 53 -4.54 9.17 14.50
C LYS A 53 -5.90 9.84 14.32
N ALA A 54 -6.14 10.45 13.16
CA ALA A 54 -7.44 11.09 12.88
C ALA A 54 -8.58 10.07 12.82
N GLU A 55 -8.36 8.88 12.26
CA GLU A 55 -9.33 7.78 12.26
C GLU A 55 -9.65 7.32 13.68
N ASP A 56 -8.64 7.16 14.53
CA ASP A 56 -8.81 6.81 15.96
C ASP A 56 -9.61 7.88 16.72
N GLU A 57 -9.51 9.14 16.30
CA GLU A 57 -10.29 10.27 16.83
C GLU A 57 -11.69 10.37 16.20
N GLY A 58 -12.04 9.49 15.26
CA GLY A 58 -13.37 9.38 14.65
C GLY A 58 -13.56 10.19 13.36
N ASP A 59 -12.49 10.62 12.70
CA ASP A 59 -12.58 11.31 11.41
C ASP A 59 -13.04 10.36 10.29
N GLU A 60 -14.23 10.64 9.75
CA GLU A 60 -14.85 9.80 8.70
C GLU A 60 -14.07 9.80 7.38
N ARG A 61 -13.39 10.89 7.03
CA ARG A 61 -12.59 10.97 5.80
C ARG A 61 -11.27 10.24 5.94
N ALA A 62 -10.66 10.25 7.11
CA ALA A 62 -9.49 9.43 7.41
C ALA A 62 -9.85 7.94 7.31
N HIS A 63 -10.96 7.52 7.91
CA HIS A 63 -11.49 6.17 7.77
C HIS A 63 -11.72 5.79 6.31
N LEU A 64 -12.42 6.64 5.54
CA LEU A 64 -12.67 6.42 4.11
C LEU A 64 -11.36 6.28 3.31
N ALA A 65 -10.34 7.08 3.61
CA ALA A 65 -9.05 7.01 2.94
C ALA A 65 -8.38 5.64 3.14
N HIS A 66 -8.41 5.11 4.36
CA HIS A 66 -7.91 3.77 4.66
C HIS A 66 -8.73 2.66 4.00
N GLU A 67 -10.06 2.74 4.06
CA GLU A 67 -10.93 1.75 3.40
C GLU A 67 -10.67 1.70 1.89
N MET A 68 -10.52 2.84 1.24
CA MET A 68 -10.19 2.90 -0.19
C MET A 68 -8.80 2.33 -0.50
N LEU A 69 -7.82 2.56 0.37
CA LEU A 69 -6.48 1.98 0.23
C LEU A 69 -6.53 0.46 0.34
N VAL A 70 -7.16 -0.07 1.39
CA VAL A 70 -7.35 -1.52 1.62
C VAL A 70 -8.05 -2.16 0.44
N TYR A 71 -9.19 -1.60 0.03
CA TYR A 71 -9.98 -2.09 -1.11
C TYR A 71 -9.15 -2.17 -2.39
N GLN A 72 -8.37 -1.14 -2.68
CA GLN A 72 -7.52 -1.12 -3.88
C GLN A 72 -6.43 -2.19 -3.82
N ILE A 73 -5.79 -2.38 -2.67
CA ILE A 73 -4.76 -3.41 -2.48
C ILE A 73 -5.38 -4.81 -2.65
N GLN A 74 -6.53 -5.08 -2.04
CA GLN A 74 -7.25 -6.34 -2.20
C GLN A 74 -7.61 -6.63 -3.66
N LYS A 75 -8.06 -5.62 -4.42
CA LYS A 75 -8.32 -5.75 -5.87
C LYS A 75 -7.06 -6.15 -6.63
N PHE A 76 -5.91 -5.53 -6.35
CA PHE A 76 -4.66 -5.90 -7.00
C PHE A 76 -4.21 -7.31 -6.63
N ILE A 77 -4.30 -7.69 -5.35
CA ILE A 77 -4.01 -9.08 -4.93
C ILE A 77 -4.90 -10.04 -5.72
N GLY A 78 -6.21 -9.82 -5.75
CA GLY A 78 -7.15 -10.66 -6.50
C GLY A 78 -6.83 -10.75 -8.01
N SER A 79 -6.46 -9.62 -8.62
CA SER A 79 -6.08 -9.59 -10.04
C SER A 79 -4.80 -10.38 -10.32
N TYR A 80 -3.80 -10.31 -9.45
CA TYR A 80 -2.57 -11.08 -9.58
C TYR A 80 -2.79 -12.57 -9.29
N VAL A 81 -3.64 -12.92 -8.33
CA VAL A 81 -4.04 -14.32 -8.12
C VAL A 81 -4.66 -14.92 -9.37
N ALA A 82 -5.55 -14.17 -10.03
CA ALA A 82 -6.14 -14.59 -11.30
C ALA A 82 -5.09 -14.72 -12.42
N ALA A 83 -4.20 -13.74 -12.56
CA ALA A 83 -3.14 -13.75 -13.59
C ALA A 83 -2.13 -14.89 -13.40
N LEU A 84 -1.78 -15.21 -12.15
CA LEU A 84 -0.85 -16.28 -11.80
C LEU A 84 -1.52 -17.66 -11.70
N ASN A 85 -2.86 -17.69 -11.73
CA ASN A 85 -3.69 -18.89 -11.51
C ASN A 85 -3.47 -19.57 -10.14
N ARG A 86 -2.79 -18.91 -9.21
CA ARG A 86 -2.58 -19.36 -7.82
C ARG A 86 -1.92 -18.26 -7.00
N VAL A 87 -1.84 -18.48 -5.70
CA VAL A 87 -1.00 -17.71 -4.77
C VAL A 87 -0.41 -18.67 -3.73
N ASP A 88 0.90 -18.58 -3.51
CA ASP A 88 1.60 -19.37 -2.50
C ASP A 88 1.94 -18.51 -1.27
N ALA A 89 2.23 -17.23 -1.52
CA ALA A 89 2.53 -16.28 -0.45
C ALA A 89 2.13 -14.85 -0.82
N ILE A 90 1.82 -14.05 0.21
CA ILE A 90 1.69 -12.60 0.16
C ILE A 90 2.81 -12.00 1.00
N VAL A 91 3.54 -11.04 0.44
CA VAL A 91 4.65 -10.37 1.12
C VAL A 91 4.35 -8.89 1.29
N PHE A 92 4.35 -8.44 2.54
CA PHE A 92 4.29 -7.04 2.90
C PHE A 92 5.70 -6.48 3.03
N THR A 93 5.97 -5.37 2.34
CA THR A 93 7.29 -4.72 2.29
C THR A 93 7.11 -3.21 2.20
N ALA A 94 8.21 -2.47 2.29
CA ALA A 94 8.26 -1.01 2.29
C ALA A 94 7.47 -0.36 3.44
N GLY A 95 7.46 0.97 3.50
CA GLY A 95 7.02 1.74 4.66
C GLY A 95 5.74 1.29 5.32
N LEU A 96 4.62 1.26 4.58
CA LEU A 96 3.31 0.85 5.11
C LEU A 96 3.25 -0.65 5.38
N GLY A 97 3.73 -1.47 4.43
CA GLY A 97 3.70 -2.92 4.57
C GLY A 97 4.50 -3.44 5.77
N GLU A 98 5.63 -2.82 6.07
CA GLU A 98 6.53 -3.22 7.16
C GLU A 98 6.06 -2.72 8.53
N ASN A 99 5.41 -1.55 8.60
CA ASN A 99 5.24 -0.82 9.85
C ASN A 99 3.80 -0.67 10.32
N GLN A 100 2.80 -1.01 9.50
CA GLN A 100 1.39 -0.84 9.82
C GLN A 100 0.68 -2.20 10.00
N ASP A 101 0.62 -2.65 11.24
CA ASP A 101 -0.01 -3.94 11.58
C ASP A 101 -1.52 -3.94 11.36
N THR A 102 -2.21 -2.85 11.67
CA THR A 102 -3.65 -2.69 11.42
C THR A 102 -3.97 -2.73 9.91
N LEU A 103 -3.15 -2.09 9.07
CA LEU A 103 -3.32 -2.11 7.63
C LEU A 103 -3.16 -3.53 7.05
N ARG A 104 -2.12 -4.28 7.49
CA ARG A 104 -1.92 -5.67 7.08
C ARG A 104 -3.10 -6.56 7.46
N GLU A 105 -3.61 -6.39 8.67
CA GLU A 105 -4.79 -7.10 9.16
C GLU A 105 -6.01 -6.81 8.30
N ARG A 106 -6.33 -5.52 8.06
CA ARG A 106 -7.47 -5.10 7.21
C ARG A 106 -7.35 -5.64 5.78
N ILE A 107 -6.15 -5.64 5.19
CA ILE A 107 -5.92 -6.20 3.85
C ILE A 107 -6.17 -7.70 3.83
N CYS A 108 -5.74 -8.45 4.84
CA CYS A 108 -5.90 -9.91 4.91
C CYS A 108 -7.31 -10.34 5.35
N THR A 109 -8.10 -9.45 5.93
CA THR A 109 -9.50 -9.70 6.25
C THR A 109 -10.32 -9.89 4.97
N ASN A 110 -11.26 -10.85 4.97
CA ASN A 110 -12.08 -11.23 3.81
C ASN A 110 -11.28 -11.83 2.63
N MET A 111 -10.07 -12.36 2.90
CA MET A 111 -9.25 -13.08 1.93
C MET A 111 -9.09 -14.57 2.27
N GLU A 112 -9.90 -15.09 3.17
CA GLU A 112 -9.90 -16.50 3.61
C GLU A 112 -10.23 -17.45 2.46
N TYR A 113 -10.96 -16.99 1.47
CA TYR A 113 -11.27 -17.75 0.25
C TYR A 113 -10.02 -18.15 -0.55
N LEU A 114 -8.90 -17.43 -0.39
CA LEU A 114 -7.60 -17.79 -0.95
C LEU A 114 -6.90 -18.89 -0.14
N GLY A 115 -7.40 -19.21 1.06
CA GLY A 115 -6.79 -20.14 2.00
C GLY A 115 -5.83 -19.47 3.00
N ILE A 116 -5.92 -18.14 3.14
CA ILE A 116 -5.19 -17.39 4.16
C ILE A 116 -5.85 -17.64 5.52
N LYS A 117 -5.02 -18.02 6.49
CA LYS A 117 -5.35 -17.95 7.91
C LYS A 117 -4.42 -16.96 8.57
N PHE A 118 -4.91 -15.74 8.76
CA PHE A 118 -4.11 -14.65 9.32
C PHE A 118 -3.89 -14.87 10.82
N ASP A 119 -2.67 -14.63 11.29
CA ASP A 119 -2.30 -14.73 12.70
C ASP A 119 -2.22 -13.33 13.31
N HIS A 120 -3.30 -12.90 13.96
CA HIS A 120 -3.43 -11.58 14.56
C HIS A 120 -2.37 -11.31 15.63
N GLU A 121 -2.09 -12.31 16.48
CA GLU A 121 -1.08 -12.18 17.55
C GLU A 121 0.34 -12.12 16.98
N ALA A 122 0.62 -12.91 15.94
CA ALA A 122 1.90 -12.85 15.26
C ALA A 122 2.11 -11.51 14.55
N ASN A 123 1.05 -10.86 14.05
CA ASN A 123 1.11 -9.57 13.35
C ASN A 123 1.27 -8.38 14.29
N LYS A 124 0.62 -8.43 15.45
CA LYS A 124 0.45 -7.30 16.37
C LYS A 124 1.79 -6.66 16.77
N GLY A 125 1.89 -5.36 16.55
CA GLY A 125 3.05 -4.54 16.94
C GLY A 125 4.34 -4.83 16.15
N VAL A 126 4.32 -5.67 15.12
CA VAL A 126 5.52 -5.96 14.31
C VAL A 126 5.83 -4.80 13.38
N ARG A 127 7.05 -4.28 13.47
CA ARG A 127 7.55 -3.17 12.65
C ARG A 127 8.99 -3.46 12.21
N GLY A 128 9.28 -3.30 10.92
CA GLY A 128 10.61 -3.38 10.35
C GLY A 128 11.36 -4.69 10.61
N LYS A 129 10.65 -5.81 10.82
CA LYS A 129 11.24 -7.12 11.08
C LYS A 129 10.66 -8.17 10.16
N GLU A 130 11.53 -9.04 9.65
CA GLU A 130 11.08 -10.21 8.91
C GLU A 130 10.28 -11.14 9.84
N LYS A 131 9.06 -11.46 9.41
CA LYS A 131 8.18 -12.34 10.18
C LYS A 131 7.10 -12.96 9.31
N LYS A 132 6.80 -14.24 9.56
CA LYS A 132 5.58 -14.87 9.09
C LYS A 132 4.43 -14.47 10.00
N ILE A 133 3.33 -14.00 9.41
CA ILE A 133 2.11 -13.51 10.09
C ILE A 133 0.85 -14.25 9.63
N SER A 134 1.03 -15.47 9.15
CA SER A 134 -0.06 -16.43 8.91
C SER A 134 0.10 -17.64 9.80
N ALA A 135 -1.02 -18.27 10.16
CA ALA A 135 -1.04 -19.49 10.97
C ALA A 135 -0.21 -20.62 10.33
N PRO A 136 0.31 -21.58 11.13
CA PRO A 136 1.11 -22.68 10.61
C PRO A 136 0.40 -23.52 9.53
N ASP A 137 -0.92 -23.68 9.65
CA ASP A 137 -1.77 -24.46 8.75
C ASP A 137 -2.45 -23.61 7.66
N SER A 138 -2.02 -22.35 7.49
CA SER A 138 -2.45 -21.50 6.37
C SER A 138 -1.95 -22.07 5.05
N LYS A 139 -2.83 -22.19 4.06
CA LYS A 139 -2.45 -22.63 2.70
C LYS A 139 -1.62 -21.60 1.97
N VAL A 140 -1.93 -20.34 2.19
CA VAL A 140 -1.17 -19.20 1.67
C VAL A 140 -0.39 -18.56 2.80
N ALA A 141 0.91 -18.46 2.64
CA ALA A 141 1.77 -17.83 3.64
C ALA A 141 1.65 -16.30 3.55
N VAL A 142 1.71 -15.62 4.69
CA VAL A 142 1.77 -14.15 4.74
C VAL A 142 3.03 -13.75 5.50
N TYR A 143 3.86 -12.92 4.87
CA TYR A 143 5.14 -12.49 5.43
C TYR A 143 5.24 -10.96 5.47
N ILE A 144 6.03 -10.49 6.42
CA ILE A 144 6.64 -9.16 6.41
C ILE A 144 8.10 -9.37 6.03
N VAL A 145 8.57 -8.66 5.00
CA VAL A 145 9.98 -8.70 4.58
C VAL A 145 10.48 -7.27 4.43
N PRO A 146 11.34 -6.78 5.32
CA PRO A 146 11.89 -5.44 5.22
C PRO A 146 12.69 -5.21 3.95
N THR A 147 12.49 -4.07 3.32
CA THR A 147 13.27 -3.62 2.18
C THR A 147 14.65 -3.17 2.65
N ASN A 148 15.69 -3.55 1.95
CA ASN A 148 17.05 -3.10 2.21
C ASN A 148 17.64 -2.43 0.96
N GLU A 149 17.20 -1.21 0.69
CA GLU A 149 17.64 -0.43 -0.48
C GLU A 149 19.11 -0.02 -0.37
N GLU A 150 19.58 0.28 0.83
CA GLU A 150 20.98 0.66 1.09
C GLU A 150 21.95 -0.44 0.71
N LEU A 151 21.60 -1.70 0.97
CA LEU A 151 22.43 -2.85 0.58
C LEU A 151 22.53 -2.99 -0.93
N VAL A 152 21.46 -2.74 -1.66
CA VAL A 152 21.46 -2.77 -3.15
C VAL A 152 22.37 -1.69 -3.68
N ILE A 153 22.23 -0.45 -3.20
CA ILE A 153 23.09 0.68 -3.58
C ILE A 153 24.56 0.36 -3.27
N ALA A 154 24.85 -0.18 -2.09
CA ALA A 154 26.21 -0.53 -1.70
C ALA A 154 26.82 -1.62 -2.61
N ARG A 155 26.05 -2.65 -2.98
CA ARG A 155 26.49 -3.72 -3.89
C ARG A 155 26.75 -3.18 -5.28
N ASP A 156 25.86 -2.36 -5.82
CA ASP A 156 25.99 -1.76 -7.15
C ASP A 156 27.19 -0.82 -7.22
N THR A 157 27.36 0.02 -6.20
CA THR A 157 28.53 0.91 -6.07
C THR A 157 29.83 0.10 -6.05
N LYS A 158 29.89 -0.95 -5.24
CA LYS A 158 31.04 -1.84 -5.18
C LYS A 158 31.34 -2.46 -6.54
N ALA A 159 30.33 -3.01 -7.21
CA ALA A 159 30.49 -3.64 -8.53
C ALA A 159 30.98 -2.68 -9.63
N ILE A 160 30.65 -1.38 -9.52
CA ILE A 160 31.14 -0.34 -10.43
C ILE A 160 32.61 -0.01 -10.10
N VAL A 161 32.92 0.22 -8.84
CA VAL A 161 34.28 0.62 -8.42
C VAL A 161 35.30 -0.49 -8.70
N GLU A 162 34.94 -1.77 -8.53
CA GLU A 162 35.82 -2.91 -8.81
C GLU A 162 36.14 -3.11 -10.32
N LYS A 163 35.45 -2.40 -11.21
CA LYS A 163 35.68 -2.41 -12.67
C LYS A 163 36.49 -1.20 -13.17
N LEU A 164 36.78 -0.24 -12.32
CA LEU A 164 37.62 0.93 -12.60
C LEU A 164 39.09 0.64 -12.36
#